data_28782357124bd21560d8dfa5077d8086
#
_entry.id   28782357124bd21560d8dfa5077d8086
#
_cell.length_a   1.000
_cell.length_b   1.000
_cell.length_c   1.000
_cell.angle_alpha   90.00
_cell.angle_beta   90.00
_cell.angle_gamma   90.00
#
_symmetry.space_group_name_H-M   'P 1'
#
loop_
_entity.id
_entity.type
_entity.pdbx_description
1 polymer ?
#
loop_
_entity_poly.entity_id
_entity_poly.type
_entity_poly.pdbx_seq_one_letter_code
_entity_poly.pdbx_strand_id
1 'polypeptide(L)'
;MYQIEQLTKLCSKISLSEPWDPYDIPDNSTYEDQYYIGGPDDQIMVQEWSDRKPARKFENWVGVYTIKDCYPVQETYTKNYSVTTSTRFFDLKFGISDPSVFIPPSTCQTAQSEKMTYVC
;
A
#
# COMPACT_ATOMS: atom_id res chain seq x y z
N MET A 1 -11.22 7.45 7.93
CA MET A 1 -10.48 8.22 6.90
C MET A 1 -11.03 9.62 6.80
N TYR A 2 -10.16 10.61 6.75
CA TYR A 2 -10.53 11.99 6.46
C TYR A 2 -9.96 12.37 5.10
N GLN A 3 -10.82 12.81 4.22
CA GLN A 3 -10.43 13.18 2.86
C GLN A 3 -10.71 14.68 2.67
N ILE A 4 -9.68 15.42 2.29
CA ILE A 4 -9.75 16.87 2.13
C ILE A 4 -9.49 17.21 0.68
N GLU A 5 -10.46 17.90 0.07
CA GLU A 5 -10.25 18.44 -1.26
C GLU A 5 -9.38 19.70 -1.18
N GLN A 6 -8.28 19.71 -1.93
CA GLN A 6 -7.29 20.79 -1.80
C GLN A 6 -7.77 22.15 -2.30
N LEU A 7 -8.63 22.18 -3.29
CA LEU A 7 -9.14 23.46 -3.84
C LEU A 7 -10.22 24.09 -2.95
N THR A 8 -11.19 23.31 -2.53
CA THR A 8 -12.32 23.79 -1.74
C THR A 8 -12.09 23.71 -0.23
N LYS A 9 -11.07 22.96 0.20
CA LYS A 9 -10.79 22.65 1.60
C LYS A 9 -11.93 21.94 2.33
N LEU A 10 -12.84 21.34 1.58
CA LEU A 10 -13.90 20.51 2.16
C LEU A 10 -13.35 19.20 2.67
N CYS A 11 -13.74 18.80 3.86
CA CYS A 11 -13.35 17.56 4.49
C CYS A 11 -14.52 16.59 4.55
N SER A 12 -14.28 15.37 4.12
CA SER A 12 -15.22 14.25 4.28
C SER A 12 -14.66 13.27 5.29
N LYS A 13 -15.48 12.88 6.26
CA LYS A 13 -15.15 11.83 7.22
C LYS A 13 -15.80 10.54 6.76
N ILE A 14 -15.00 9.52 6.46
CA ILE A 14 -15.47 8.27 5.89
C ILE A 14 -15.15 7.14 6.86
N SER A 15 -16.19 6.38 7.25
CA SER A 15 -15.99 5.17 8.05
C SER A 15 -15.44 4.06 7.18
N LEU A 16 -14.29 3.51 7.58
CA LEU A 16 -13.67 2.42 6.85
C LEU A 16 -14.40 1.11 7.15
N SER A 17 -14.83 0.42 6.09
CA SER A 17 -15.53 -0.86 6.20
C SER A 17 -14.60 -2.06 6.08
N GLU A 18 -13.41 -1.84 5.53
CA GLU A 18 -12.43 -2.90 5.37
C GLU A 18 -11.45 -2.92 6.54
N PRO A 19 -11.00 -4.12 6.98
CA PRO A 19 -9.98 -4.23 8.01
C PRO A 19 -8.64 -3.72 7.49
N TRP A 20 -7.78 -3.34 8.43
CA TRP A 20 -6.41 -2.97 8.09
C TRP A 20 -5.66 -4.15 7.48
N ASP A 21 -5.05 -3.92 6.33
CA ASP A 21 -4.26 -4.90 5.59
C ASP A 21 -2.80 -4.39 5.51
N PRO A 22 -1.89 -4.98 6.28
CA PRO A 22 -0.50 -4.53 6.28
C PRO A 22 0.20 -4.85 4.95
N TYR A 23 1.13 -4.00 4.55
CA TYR A 23 2.02 -4.27 3.44
C TYR A 23 3.11 -5.26 3.87
N ASP A 24 2.75 -6.52 3.91
CA ASP A 24 3.62 -7.60 4.32
C ASP A 24 3.56 -8.73 3.29
N ILE A 25 4.52 -9.63 3.37
CA ILE A 25 4.54 -10.83 2.53
C ILE A 25 3.43 -11.76 3.00
N PRO A 26 2.42 -12.05 2.16
CA PRO A 26 1.34 -12.94 2.56
C PRO A 26 1.84 -14.33 2.90
N ASP A 27 1.19 -14.98 3.86
CA ASP A 27 1.46 -16.38 4.18
C ASP A 27 1.25 -17.27 2.96
N ASN A 28 2.10 -18.26 2.80
CA ASN A 28 2.09 -19.18 1.66
C ASN A 28 2.43 -18.54 0.31
N SER A 29 3.08 -17.38 0.32
CA SER A 29 3.64 -16.80 -0.91
C SER A 29 4.84 -17.61 -1.39
N THR A 30 5.08 -17.55 -2.69
CA THR A 30 6.20 -18.22 -3.32
C THR A 30 7.35 -17.24 -3.51
N TYR A 31 8.54 -17.62 -3.03
CA TYR A 31 9.76 -16.89 -3.33
C TYR A 31 10.09 -17.03 -4.83
N GLU A 32 10.24 -15.89 -5.52
CA GLU A 32 10.52 -15.89 -6.94
C GLU A 32 12.00 -15.67 -7.23
N ASP A 33 12.60 -14.59 -6.72
CA ASP A 33 13.97 -14.21 -7.02
C ASP A 33 14.48 -13.16 -6.03
N GLN A 34 15.79 -12.96 -6.06
CA GLN A 34 16.42 -11.79 -5.46
C GLN A 34 17.37 -11.16 -6.46
N TYR A 35 17.43 -9.86 -6.47
CA TYR A 35 18.23 -9.11 -7.43
C TYR A 35 18.59 -7.73 -6.88
N TYR A 36 19.48 -7.04 -7.55
CA TYR A 36 19.85 -5.68 -7.23
C TYR A 36 19.03 -4.70 -8.04
N ILE A 37 18.60 -3.62 -7.40
CA ILE A 37 18.06 -2.45 -8.07
C ILE A 37 19.01 -1.27 -7.85
N GLY A 38 19.07 -0.35 -8.81
CA GLY A 38 19.96 0.80 -8.78
C GLY A 38 21.23 0.59 -9.61
N GLY A 39 22.10 1.57 -9.52
CA GLY A 39 23.37 1.58 -10.28
C GLY A 39 24.51 0.86 -9.56
N PRO A 40 25.69 0.75 -10.22
CA PRO A 40 26.82 -0.01 -9.67
C PRO A 40 27.32 0.50 -8.32
N ASP A 41 27.20 1.77 -8.06
CA ASP A 41 27.70 2.39 -6.83
C ASP A 41 26.57 2.66 -5.80
N ASP A 42 25.33 2.33 -6.16
CA ASP A 42 24.17 2.61 -5.30
C ASP A 42 23.13 1.51 -5.52
N GLN A 43 23.47 0.32 -5.09
CA GLN A 43 22.65 -0.87 -5.25
C GLN A 43 21.93 -1.22 -3.97
N ILE A 44 20.67 -1.63 -4.12
CA ILE A 44 19.87 -2.21 -3.04
C ILE A 44 19.47 -3.61 -3.46
N MET A 45 19.73 -4.60 -2.61
CA MET A 45 19.28 -5.96 -2.86
C MET A 45 17.83 -6.12 -2.41
N VAL A 46 17.01 -6.68 -3.30
CA VAL A 46 15.59 -6.91 -3.05
C VAL A 46 15.24 -8.37 -3.28
N GLN A 47 14.11 -8.76 -2.71
CA GLN A 47 13.50 -10.07 -2.87
C GLN A 47 12.10 -9.90 -3.47
N GLU A 48 11.74 -10.81 -4.35
CA GLU A 48 10.43 -10.82 -4.99
C GLU A 48 9.66 -12.06 -4.55
N TRP A 49 8.42 -11.84 -4.19
CA TRP A 49 7.47 -12.86 -3.78
C TRP A 49 6.20 -12.78 -4.60
N SER A 50 5.54 -13.90 -4.81
CA SER A 50 4.27 -13.94 -5.53
C SER A 50 3.26 -14.87 -4.88
N ASP A 51 2.00 -14.57 -5.11
CA ASP A 51 0.89 -15.45 -4.74
C ASP A 51 0.11 -15.77 -6.03
N ARG A 52 0.61 -16.74 -6.79
CA ARG A 52 0.06 -17.17 -8.07
C ARG A 52 -0.54 -18.58 -7.98
N LYS A 53 -1.23 -18.87 -6.90
CA LYS A 53 -1.78 -20.22 -6.73
C LYS A 53 -2.94 -20.48 -7.69
N PRO A 54 -3.03 -21.71 -8.25
CA PRO A 54 -4.13 -22.08 -9.15
C PRO A 54 -5.52 -21.92 -8.52
N ALA A 55 -5.64 -22.03 -7.19
CA ALA A 55 -6.88 -21.83 -6.48
C ALA A 55 -7.37 -20.37 -6.51
N ARG A 56 -6.50 -19.41 -6.80
CA ARG A 56 -6.82 -17.99 -6.94
C ARG A 56 -6.79 -17.57 -8.39
N LYS A 57 -7.62 -18.17 -9.21
CA LYS A 57 -7.65 -17.92 -10.66
C LYS A 57 -7.87 -16.45 -11.03
N PHE A 58 -8.47 -15.67 -10.14
CA PHE A 58 -8.86 -14.29 -10.42
C PHE A 58 -7.99 -13.25 -9.73
N GLU A 59 -7.04 -13.69 -8.90
CA GLU A 59 -6.18 -12.79 -8.12
C GLU A 59 -4.73 -13.20 -8.26
N ASN A 60 -3.88 -12.24 -8.61
CA ASN A 60 -2.43 -12.38 -8.61
C ASN A 60 -1.83 -11.26 -7.79
N TRP A 61 -0.87 -11.60 -6.96
CA TRP A 61 -0.10 -10.65 -6.19
C TRP A 61 1.38 -10.88 -6.40
N VAL A 62 2.12 -9.81 -6.62
CA VAL A 62 3.59 -9.80 -6.68
C VAL A 62 4.08 -8.66 -5.80
N GLY A 63 4.98 -8.96 -4.89
CA GLY A 63 5.56 -7.96 -4.01
C GLY A 63 7.08 -8.00 -4.03
N VAL A 64 7.69 -6.83 -4.01
CA VAL A 64 9.13 -6.63 -3.95
C VAL A 64 9.47 -5.92 -2.65
N TYR A 65 10.39 -6.51 -1.89
CA TYR A 65 10.81 -6.01 -0.58
C TYR A 65 12.33 -5.97 -0.52
N THR A 66 12.89 -5.06 0.27
CA THR A 66 14.33 -5.08 0.51
C THR A 66 14.72 -6.32 1.31
N ILE A 67 15.92 -6.86 1.05
CA ILE A 67 16.47 -7.96 1.86
C ILE A 67 16.74 -7.47 3.28
N LYS A 68 17.33 -6.28 3.40
CA LYS A 68 17.56 -5.65 4.69
C LYS A 68 16.30 -4.94 5.14
N ASP A 69 15.86 -5.23 6.34
CA ASP A 69 14.71 -4.59 7.02
C ASP A 69 13.34 -4.86 6.38
N CYS A 70 13.27 -5.60 5.27
CA CYS A 70 12.03 -6.02 4.63
C CYS A 70 11.08 -4.85 4.30
N TYR A 71 11.64 -3.74 3.81
CA TYR A 71 10.84 -2.59 3.37
C TYR A 71 10.16 -2.87 2.04
N PRO A 72 8.87 -2.54 1.89
CA PRO A 72 8.19 -2.70 0.62
C PRO A 72 8.75 -1.71 -0.41
N VAL A 73 9.02 -2.19 -1.60
CA VAL A 73 9.48 -1.39 -2.75
C VAL A 73 8.36 -1.21 -3.75
N GLN A 74 7.72 -2.29 -4.10
CA GLN A 74 6.61 -2.29 -5.05
C GLN A 74 5.68 -3.45 -4.78
N GLU A 75 4.39 -3.24 -5.02
CA GLU A 75 3.37 -4.25 -4.96
C GLU A 75 2.49 -4.14 -6.20
N THR A 76 2.20 -5.28 -6.83
CA THR A 76 1.28 -5.36 -7.95
C THR A 76 0.21 -6.39 -7.63
N TYR A 77 -1.03 -5.96 -7.70
CA TYR A 77 -2.19 -6.80 -7.40
C TYR A 77 -3.16 -6.78 -8.58
N THR A 78 -3.49 -7.94 -9.10
CA THR A 78 -4.46 -8.11 -10.20
C THR A 78 -5.68 -8.83 -9.71
N LYS A 79 -6.85 -8.22 -9.89
CA LYS A 79 -8.14 -8.76 -9.51
C LYS A 79 -8.99 -9.02 -10.76
N ASN A 80 -9.62 -10.20 -10.80
CA ASN A 80 -10.54 -10.60 -11.89
C ASN A 80 -9.92 -10.52 -13.30
N TYR A 81 -8.61 -10.74 -13.43
CA TYR A 81 -7.85 -10.65 -14.69
C TYR A 81 -7.85 -9.28 -15.39
N SER A 82 -8.62 -8.32 -14.92
CA SER A 82 -8.84 -7.07 -15.66
C SER A 82 -8.41 -5.81 -14.91
N VAL A 83 -8.37 -5.86 -13.60
CA VAL A 83 -8.00 -4.68 -12.79
C VAL A 83 -6.68 -4.94 -12.10
N THR A 84 -5.67 -4.17 -12.49
CA THR A 84 -4.33 -4.25 -11.89
C THR A 84 -4.04 -2.96 -11.15
N THR A 85 -3.70 -3.10 -9.87
CA THR A 85 -3.23 -1.99 -9.04
C THR A 85 -1.75 -2.18 -8.78
N SER A 86 -0.96 -1.17 -9.13
CA SER A 86 0.48 -1.16 -8.87
C SER A 86 0.81 -0.04 -7.90
N THR A 87 1.46 -0.38 -6.81
CA THR A 87 1.86 0.57 -5.77
C THR A 87 3.38 0.59 -5.68
N ARG A 88 3.96 1.77 -5.78
CA ARG A 88 5.39 2.00 -5.56
C ARG A 88 5.57 2.86 -4.33
N PHE A 89 6.60 2.55 -3.55
CA PHE A 89 6.89 3.22 -2.29
C PHE A 89 8.15 4.08 -2.42
N PHE A 90 8.05 5.32 -1.97
CA PHE A 90 9.14 6.28 -2.01
C PHE A 90 9.40 6.86 -0.63
N ASP A 91 10.64 7.17 -0.35
CA ASP A 91 11.04 7.90 0.86
C ASP A 91 10.49 7.26 2.14
N LEU A 92 10.56 5.94 2.22
CA LEU A 92 10.11 5.21 3.40
C LEU A 92 11.00 5.53 4.59
N LYS A 93 10.36 5.79 5.72
CA LYS A 93 11.03 6.01 6.99
C LYS A 93 10.50 5.04 8.03
N PHE A 94 11.38 4.57 8.87
CA PHE A 94 11.00 3.71 9.97
C PHE A 94 10.28 4.53 11.06
N GLY A 95 9.09 4.07 11.42
CA GLY A 95 8.29 4.71 12.45
C GLY A 95 7.62 5.99 11.99
N ILE A 96 6.92 6.62 12.91
CA ILE A 96 6.19 7.86 12.66
C ILE A 96 6.85 8.96 13.47
N SER A 97 7.52 9.88 12.75
CA SER A 97 8.24 10.98 13.39
C SER A 97 7.32 12.08 13.94
N ASP A 98 6.15 12.26 13.32
CA ASP A 98 5.19 13.28 13.71
C ASP A 98 3.82 12.66 13.96
N PRO A 99 3.47 12.35 15.24
CA PRO A 99 2.17 11.76 15.54
C PRO A 99 0.98 12.67 15.22
N SER A 100 1.19 13.95 14.99
CA SER A 100 0.10 14.87 14.65
C SER A 100 -0.54 14.57 13.30
N VAL A 101 0.08 13.74 12.46
CA VAL A 101 -0.51 13.27 11.20
C VAL A 101 -1.82 12.51 11.40
N PHE A 102 -2.06 11.98 12.60
CA PHE A 102 -3.31 11.30 12.96
C PHE A 102 -4.38 12.22 13.52
N ILE A 103 -4.07 13.51 13.68
CA ILE A 103 -5.02 14.49 14.18
C ILE A 103 -5.67 15.17 12.97
N PRO A 104 -6.99 15.04 12.81
CA PRO A 104 -7.66 15.70 11.68
C PRO A 104 -7.51 17.22 11.76
N PRO A 105 -7.35 17.90 10.61
CA PRO A 105 -7.35 19.35 10.58
C PRO A 105 -8.65 19.93 11.12
N SER A 106 -8.63 21.20 11.54
CA SER A 106 -9.81 21.88 12.08
C SER A 106 -11.00 21.89 11.12
N THR A 107 -10.74 21.90 9.82
CA THR A 107 -11.77 21.81 8.78
C THR A 107 -12.56 20.52 8.81
N CYS A 108 -12.04 19.48 9.47
CA CYS A 108 -12.68 18.18 9.59
C CYS A 108 -13.56 18.03 10.83
N GLN A 109 -13.54 19.01 11.77
CA GLN A 109 -14.29 18.91 13.02
C GLN A 109 -15.81 18.88 12.83
N THR A 110 -16.29 19.53 11.78
CA THR A 110 -17.71 19.58 11.43
C THR A 110 -18.09 18.59 10.33
N ALA A 111 -17.17 17.79 9.85
CA ALA A 111 -17.44 16.82 8.81
C ALA A 111 -18.39 15.73 9.31
N GLN A 112 -19.42 15.44 8.52
CA GLN A 112 -20.35 14.35 8.80
C GLN A 112 -19.76 13.03 8.32
N SER A 113 -20.06 11.96 9.05
CA SER A 113 -19.66 10.62 8.64
C SER A 113 -20.38 10.18 7.37
N GLU A 114 -19.61 9.72 6.41
CA GLU A 114 -20.12 9.13 5.17
C GLU A 114 -19.76 7.65 5.12
N LYS A 115 -20.57 6.88 4.41
CA LYS A 115 -20.21 5.48 4.13
C LYS A 115 -19.11 5.46 3.09
N MET A 116 -18.17 4.50 3.25
CA MET A 116 -17.19 4.24 2.24
C MET A 116 -17.87 3.78 0.96
N THR A 117 -17.87 4.64 -0.05
CA THR A 117 -18.24 4.22 -1.39
C THR A 117 -17.03 3.52 -2.00
N TYR A 118 -17.28 2.49 -2.80
CA TYR A 118 -16.21 1.75 -3.44
C TYR A 118 -15.39 2.69 -4.31
N VAL A 119 -14.14 2.90 -3.92
CA VAL A 119 -13.15 3.63 -4.70
C VAL A 119 -12.12 2.60 -5.13
N CYS A 120 -11.88 2.53 -6.40
CA CYS A 120 -10.91 1.60 -6.96
C CYS A 120 -9.55 1.66 -6.26
#